data_771c92dc3084ed6088ac10ded3e4d0a7
#
_entry.id   771c92dc3084ed6088ac10ded3e4d0a7
#
_cell.length_a   1.000
_cell.length_b   1.000
_cell.length_c   1.000
_cell.angle_alpha   90.00
_cell.angle_beta   90.00
_cell.angle_gamma   90.00
#
_symmetry.space_group_name_H-M   'P 1'
#
loop_
_entity.id
_entity.type
_entity.pdbx_description
1 polymer ?
#
loop_
_entity_poly.entity_id
_entity_poly.type
_entity_poly.pdbx_seq_one_letter_code
_entity_poly.pdbx_strand_id
1 'polypeptide(L)'
;MDLVPKKLSDSISDLMRKQKVSRGVRVLTNGDRIFIDLYVVMKYGVSIDAVAQTLKKTVKYDVEKFTGMVVDTVNVNVIGIRV
;
A
#
# COMPACT_ATOMS: atom_id res chain seq x y z
N MET A 1 -8.63 -16.02 -0.45
CA MET A 1 -9.25 -15.24 -1.51
C MET A 1 -9.72 -13.90 -1.01
N ASP A 2 -9.41 -12.93 -1.73
CA ASP A 2 -9.67 -11.58 -1.30
C ASP A 2 -11.07 -11.15 -1.60
N LEU A 3 -11.75 -10.71 -0.58
CA LEU A 3 -13.07 -10.12 -0.74
C LEU A 3 -12.99 -8.62 -0.47
N VAL A 4 -11.89 -8.02 -0.92
CA VAL A 4 -11.64 -6.61 -0.68
C VAL A 4 -12.46 -5.78 -1.66
N PRO A 5 -13.19 -4.79 -1.17
CA PRO A 5 -13.94 -3.90 -2.05
C PRO A 5 -13.01 -3.19 -3.04
N LYS A 6 -13.50 -3.03 -4.26
CA LYS A 6 -12.73 -2.34 -5.29
C LYS A 6 -12.35 -0.93 -4.86
N LYS A 7 -13.19 -0.27 -4.11
CA LYS A 7 -12.92 1.06 -3.57
C LYS A 7 -11.65 1.12 -2.74
N LEU A 8 -11.38 0.06 -1.98
CA LEU A 8 -10.20 0.02 -1.14
C LEU A 8 -8.94 -0.01 -1.99
N SER A 9 -8.92 -0.85 -3.01
CA SER A 9 -7.78 -0.90 -3.93
C SER A 9 -7.58 0.44 -4.63
N ASP A 10 -8.68 1.09 -5.04
CA ASP A 10 -8.60 2.38 -5.70
C ASP A 10 -8.03 3.45 -4.77
N SER A 11 -8.42 3.45 -3.50
CA SER A 11 -7.90 4.39 -2.52
C SER A 11 -6.40 4.23 -2.33
N ILE A 12 -5.95 2.99 -2.23
CA ILE A 12 -4.53 2.70 -2.09
C ILE A 12 -3.78 3.12 -3.36
N SER A 13 -4.36 2.87 -4.51
CA SER A 13 -3.76 3.26 -5.79
C SER A 13 -3.60 4.77 -5.90
N ASP A 14 -4.60 5.53 -5.49
CA ASP A 14 -4.54 6.98 -5.49
C ASP A 14 -3.44 7.49 -4.58
N LEU A 15 -3.32 6.88 -3.40
CA LEU A 15 -2.29 7.24 -2.46
C LEU A 15 -0.90 7.04 -3.04
N MET A 16 -0.69 5.89 -3.67
CA MET A 16 0.60 5.57 -4.29
C MET A 16 0.90 6.51 -5.44
N ARG A 17 -0.11 6.92 -6.18
CA ARG A 17 0.05 7.87 -7.27
C ARG A 17 0.51 9.23 -6.75
N LYS A 18 -0.02 9.66 -5.61
CA LYS A 18 0.41 10.91 -4.97
C LYS A 18 1.87 10.85 -4.56
N GLN A 19 2.37 9.68 -4.22
CA GLN A 19 3.77 9.48 -3.87
C GLN A 19 4.65 9.28 -5.11
N LYS A 20 4.06 9.38 -6.31
CA LYS A 20 4.77 9.25 -7.58
C LYS A 20 5.42 7.89 -7.76
N VAL A 21 4.70 6.84 -7.39
CA VAL A 21 5.16 5.48 -7.59
C VAL A 21 4.18 4.73 -8.48
N SER A 22 4.70 3.86 -9.32
CA SER A 22 3.89 2.89 -10.04
C SER A 22 3.68 1.71 -9.09
N ARG A 23 2.57 1.01 -9.25
CA ARG A 23 2.23 0.07 -8.20
C ARG A 23 1.47 -1.14 -8.68
N GLY A 24 1.58 -2.16 -7.86
CA GLY A 24 0.59 -3.20 -7.73
C GLY A 24 0.25 -3.30 -6.25
N VAL A 25 -0.91 -3.75 -5.91
CA VAL A 25 -1.30 -3.93 -4.53
C VAL A 25 -1.95 -5.30 -4.35
N ARG A 26 -1.61 -5.96 -3.25
CA ARG A 26 -2.20 -7.24 -2.91
C ARG A 26 -2.71 -7.15 -1.49
N VAL A 27 -3.96 -7.50 -1.29
CA VAL A 27 -4.58 -7.45 0.03
C VAL A 27 -5.12 -8.83 0.37
N LEU A 28 -4.72 -9.33 1.53
CA LEU A 28 -5.20 -10.60 2.05
C LEU A 28 -5.87 -10.34 3.38
N THR A 29 -6.93 -11.08 3.65
CA THR A 29 -7.63 -10.99 4.93
C THR A 29 -7.60 -12.33 5.62
N ASN A 30 -7.52 -12.27 6.95
CA ASN A 30 -7.58 -13.46 7.80
C ASN A 30 -8.32 -13.07 9.08
N GLY A 31 -9.58 -13.45 9.17
CA GLY A 31 -10.43 -13.00 10.25
C GLY A 31 -10.65 -11.50 10.15
N ASP A 32 -10.31 -10.78 11.20
CA ASP A 32 -10.43 -9.33 11.24
C ASP A 32 -9.10 -8.62 10.96
N ARG A 33 -8.10 -9.37 10.50
CA ARG A 33 -6.79 -8.81 10.22
C ARG A 33 -6.55 -8.71 8.72
N ILE A 34 -5.84 -7.66 8.33
CA ILE A 34 -5.53 -7.37 6.93
C ILE A 34 -4.02 -7.38 6.76
N PHE A 35 -3.57 -8.03 5.68
CA PHE A 35 -2.17 -8.05 5.28
C PHE A 35 -2.07 -7.42 3.90
N ILE A 36 -1.22 -6.43 3.77
CA ILE A 36 -1.10 -5.66 2.53
C ILE A 36 0.32 -5.75 2.00
N ASP A 37 0.43 -6.11 0.73
CA ASP A 37 1.71 -6.07 0.01
C ASP A 37 1.62 -5.02 -1.08
N LEU A 38 2.54 -4.06 -1.04
CA LEU A 38 2.65 -3.03 -2.04
C LEU A 38 3.86 -3.36 -2.92
N TYR A 39 3.65 -3.31 -4.23
CA TYR A 39 4.73 -3.53 -5.19
C TYR A 39 4.93 -2.22 -5.94
N VAL A 40 6.08 -1.62 -5.79
CA VAL A 40 6.29 -0.25 -6.25
C VAL A 40 7.50 -0.13 -7.15
N VAL A 41 7.39 0.80 -8.11
CA VAL A 41 8.53 1.26 -8.90
C VAL A 41 8.71 2.72 -8.52
N MET A 42 9.90 3.06 -8.04
CA MET A 42 10.18 4.41 -7.58
C MET A 42 11.05 5.16 -8.57
N LYS A 43 10.94 6.48 -8.57
CA LYS A 43 11.82 7.30 -9.38
C LYS A 43 13.20 7.36 -8.76
N TYR A 44 14.21 7.41 -9.63
CA TYR A 44 15.57 7.62 -9.19
C TYR A 44 15.66 8.97 -8.46
N GLY A 45 16.36 8.96 -7.35
CA GLY A 45 16.56 10.19 -6.57
C GLY A 45 15.59 10.39 -5.42
N VAL A 46 14.49 9.61 -5.34
CA VAL A 46 13.63 9.70 -4.16
C VAL A 46 14.23 8.86 -3.03
N SER A 47 13.93 9.28 -1.81
CA SER A 47 14.35 8.51 -0.64
C SER A 47 13.42 7.32 -0.49
N ILE A 48 13.92 6.13 -0.80
CA ILE A 48 13.13 4.90 -0.73
C ILE A 48 12.60 4.68 0.67
N ASP A 49 13.45 4.88 1.68
CA ASP A 49 13.04 4.68 3.06
C ASP A 49 11.94 5.65 3.48
N ALA A 50 12.08 6.92 3.13
CA ALA A 50 11.09 7.92 3.49
C ALA A 50 9.74 7.63 2.83
N VAL A 51 9.75 7.29 1.54
CA VAL A 51 8.53 6.98 0.81
C VAL A 51 7.89 5.71 1.37
N ALA A 52 8.68 4.68 1.62
CA ALA A 52 8.17 3.43 2.17
C ALA A 52 7.52 3.64 3.53
N GLN A 53 8.15 4.42 4.41
CA GLN A 53 7.60 4.72 5.73
C GLN A 53 6.27 5.46 5.61
N THR A 54 6.22 6.45 4.74
CA THR A 54 5.00 7.23 4.52
C THR A 54 3.89 6.34 3.99
N LEU A 55 4.19 5.50 3.01
CA LEU A 55 3.21 4.59 2.44
C LEU A 55 2.65 3.64 3.50
N LYS A 56 3.52 3.06 4.31
CA LYS A 56 3.08 2.13 5.35
C LYS A 56 2.11 2.79 6.32
N LYS A 57 2.48 3.97 6.82
CA LYS A 57 1.65 4.68 7.78
C LYS A 57 0.32 5.10 7.19
N THR A 58 0.35 5.68 6.01
CA THR A 58 -0.86 6.23 5.40
C THR A 58 -1.80 5.12 4.95
N VAL A 59 -1.25 4.06 4.36
CA VAL A 59 -2.06 2.92 3.93
C VAL A 59 -2.71 2.26 5.14
N LYS A 60 -1.95 2.04 6.19
CA LYS A 60 -2.49 1.45 7.41
C LYS A 60 -3.63 2.29 7.97
N TYR A 61 -3.40 3.58 8.11
CA TYR A 61 -4.40 4.50 8.65
C TYR A 61 -5.68 4.49 7.81
N ASP A 62 -5.52 4.65 6.50
CA ASP A 62 -6.66 4.75 5.59
C ASP A 62 -7.45 3.45 5.54
N VAL A 63 -6.77 2.32 5.50
CA VAL A 63 -7.44 1.03 5.42
C VAL A 63 -8.17 0.73 6.72
N GLU A 64 -7.55 0.99 7.87
CA GLU A 64 -8.20 0.78 9.16
C GLU A 64 -9.43 1.67 9.31
N LYS A 65 -9.30 2.91 8.89
CA LYS A 65 -10.41 3.85 8.94
C LYS A 65 -11.55 3.44 8.02
N PHE A 66 -11.20 2.94 6.83
CA PHE A 66 -12.18 2.58 5.81
C PHE A 66 -12.91 1.28 6.15
N THR A 67 -12.22 0.30 6.70
CA THR A 67 -12.76 -1.03 6.93
C THR A 67 -13.17 -1.29 8.37
N GLY A 68 -12.61 -0.54 9.32
CA GLY A 68 -12.79 -0.85 10.74
C GLY A 68 -12.02 -2.07 11.19
N MET A 69 -11.19 -2.63 10.34
CA MET A 69 -10.39 -3.82 10.64
C MET A 69 -8.96 -3.43 11.03
N VAL A 70 -8.25 -4.36 11.63
CA VAL A 70 -6.86 -4.13 12.02
C VAL A 70 -5.95 -4.50 10.86
N VAL A 71 -5.07 -3.58 10.48
CA VAL A 71 -4.03 -3.88 9.49
C VAL A 71 -2.84 -4.46 10.25
N ASP A 72 -2.60 -5.75 10.05
CA ASP A 72 -1.52 -6.45 10.73
C ASP A 72 -0.17 -6.04 10.16
N THR A 73 -0.04 -6.10 8.85
CA THR A 73 1.23 -5.90 8.18
C THR A 73 1.03 -5.15 6.87
N VAL A 74 1.92 -4.20 6.61
CA VAL A 74 2.03 -3.55 5.31
C VAL A 74 3.48 -3.74 4.86
N ASN A 75 3.68 -4.47 3.77
CA ASN A 75 4.99 -4.67 3.18
C ASN A 75 5.13 -3.79 1.94
N VAL A 76 6.24 -3.10 1.83
CA VAL A 76 6.55 -2.33 0.63
C VAL A 76 7.70 -3.02 -0.09
N ASN A 77 7.39 -3.50 -1.29
CA ASN A 77 8.37 -4.23 -2.11
C ASN A 77 8.75 -3.35 -3.29
N VAL A 78 10.00 -2.89 -3.29
CA VAL A 78 10.50 -2.08 -4.40
C VAL A 78 10.96 -3.02 -5.50
N ILE A 79 10.21 -3.05 -6.60
CA ILE A 79 10.48 -3.97 -7.69
C ILE A 79 11.24 -3.33 -8.84
N GLY A 80 11.52 -2.05 -8.75
CA GLY A 80 12.32 -1.37 -9.75
C GLY A 80 12.53 0.09 -9.42
N ILE A 81 13.57 0.66 -10.04
CA ILE A 81 13.87 2.08 -9.94
C ILE A 81 13.82 2.64 -11.36
N ARG A 82 13.03 3.68 -11.55
CA ARG A 82 12.90 4.33 -12.85
C ARG A 82 13.85 5.51 -12.91
N VAL A 83 14.61 5.55 -13.99
CA VAL A 83 15.59 6.63 -14.19
C VAL A 83 14.94 7.82 -14.90
#